data_086f5555262682ea68ef38ecdb009382
#
_entry.id   086f5555262682ea68ef38ecdb009382
#
_cell.length_a   1.000
_cell.length_b   1.000
_cell.length_c   1.000
_cell.angle_alpha   90.00
_cell.angle_beta   90.00
_cell.angle_gamma   90.00
#
_symmetry.space_group_name_H-M   'P 1'
#
loop_
_entity.id
_entity.type
_entity.pdbx_description
1 polymer ?
#
loop_
_entity_poly.entity_id
_entity_poly.type
_entity_poly.pdbx_seq_one_letter_code
_entity_poly.pdbx_strand_id
1 'polypeptide(L)'
;MYETLTYTGGVHKHEEIKELIEDLGGFVLQETTSQMDLVLTLAVPVEDVDKVDEKSRELLGKIKRAPMAGTEIAIVSPTLARQHLPHSACDISEYLRRYGAKDNMIGLSRGAGKGISRISEDEKRLIEEHDLVVFALGSFRECLMNKTHLFND
;
A
#
# COMPACT_ATOMS: atom_id res chain seq x y z
N MET A 1 16.96 -19.82 1.53
CA MET A 1 15.56 -19.39 1.74
C MET A 1 15.52 -17.92 2.19
N TYR A 2 14.60 -17.17 1.67
CA TYR A 2 14.42 -15.75 1.98
C TYR A 2 13.13 -15.54 2.75
N GLU A 3 13.13 -14.55 3.65
CA GLU A 3 11.94 -14.05 4.30
C GLU A 3 11.66 -12.64 3.80
N THR A 4 10.39 -12.33 3.57
CA THR A 4 9.97 -10.98 3.17
C THR A 4 9.61 -10.15 4.39
N LEU A 5 10.21 -8.97 4.46
CA LEU A 5 10.06 -8.05 5.58
C LEU A 5 9.70 -6.65 5.07
N THR A 6 9.04 -5.86 5.90
CA THR A 6 8.97 -4.41 5.72
C THR A 6 9.83 -3.73 6.76
N TYR A 7 10.61 -2.75 6.32
CA TYR A 7 11.29 -1.80 7.17
C TYR A 7 10.57 -0.46 7.09
N THR A 8 10.24 0.10 8.24
CA THR A 8 9.66 1.45 8.34
C THR A 8 10.59 2.32 9.17
N GLY A 9 11.03 3.43 8.62
CA GLY A 9 11.96 4.33 9.31
C GLY A 9 11.97 5.72 8.71
N GLY A 10 12.84 6.57 9.23
CA GLY A 10 13.03 7.94 8.74
C GLY A 10 13.71 7.99 7.38
N VAL A 11 13.37 9.00 6.59
CA VAL A 11 13.87 9.19 5.23
C VAL A 11 15.39 9.35 5.17
N HIS A 12 16.01 9.85 6.23
CA HIS A 12 17.43 10.23 6.21
C HIS A 12 18.43 9.10 6.43
N LYS A 13 17.99 7.92 6.88
CA LYS A 13 18.90 6.81 7.25
C LYS A 13 18.68 5.54 6.43
N HIS A 14 17.96 5.63 5.33
CA HIS A 14 17.59 4.46 4.56
C HIS A 14 18.75 3.82 3.79
N GLU A 15 19.79 4.58 3.46
CA GLU A 15 20.95 4.04 2.73
C GLU A 15 21.69 2.98 3.55
N GLU A 16 21.83 3.19 4.85
CA GLU A 16 22.51 2.23 5.73
C GLU A 16 21.82 0.87 5.78
N ILE A 17 20.47 0.85 5.81
CA ILE A 17 19.73 -0.41 5.80
C ILE A 17 19.81 -1.08 4.43
N LYS A 18 19.77 -0.31 3.33
CA LYS A 18 19.93 -0.86 1.98
C LYS A 18 21.29 -1.50 1.78
N GLU A 19 22.36 -0.83 2.20
CA GLU A 19 23.73 -1.37 2.13
C GLU A 19 23.84 -2.69 2.90
N LEU A 20 23.27 -2.75 4.11
CA LEU A 20 23.27 -3.98 4.87
C LEU A 20 22.55 -5.13 4.14
N ILE A 21 21.36 -4.83 3.57
CA ILE A 21 20.60 -5.83 2.83
C ILE A 21 21.40 -6.37 1.64
N GLU A 22 22.06 -5.51 0.89
CA GLU A 22 22.91 -5.90 -0.23
C GLU A 22 24.10 -6.75 0.24
N ASP A 23 24.76 -6.36 1.32
CA ASP A 23 25.90 -7.09 1.88
C ASP A 23 25.53 -8.49 2.38
N LEU A 24 24.30 -8.67 2.85
CA LEU A 24 23.75 -9.96 3.28
C LEU A 24 23.27 -10.84 2.12
N GLY A 25 23.30 -10.33 0.89
CA GLY A 25 22.78 -11.03 -0.28
C GLY A 25 21.26 -11.00 -0.40
N GLY A 26 20.63 -10.05 0.25
CA GLY A 26 19.19 -9.78 0.15
C GLY A 26 18.86 -8.78 -0.96
N PHE A 27 17.58 -8.46 -1.06
CA PHE A 27 17.08 -7.57 -2.11
C PHE A 27 16.09 -6.55 -1.54
N VAL A 28 16.15 -5.32 -2.05
CA VAL A 28 15.10 -4.32 -1.85
C VAL A 28 14.07 -4.50 -2.96
N LEU A 29 12.90 -4.99 -2.62
CA LEU A 29 11.84 -5.32 -3.58
C LEU A 29 10.99 -4.09 -3.95
N GLN A 30 10.77 -3.22 -2.97
CA GLN A 30 9.92 -2.04 -3.15
C GLN A 30 10.34 -0.96 -2.17
N GLU A 31 10.23 0.28 -2.61
CA GLU A 31 10.47 1.46 -1.79
C GLU A 31 9.29 2.42 -1.93
N THR A 32 8.72 2.85 -0.80
CA THR A 32 7.66 3.84 -0.76
C THR A 32 8.04 4.94 0.23
N THR A 33 8.09 6.17 -0.24
CA THR A 33 8.39 7.34 0.59
C THR A 33 7.12 8.15 0.81
N SER A 34 6.82 8.45 2.06
CA SER A 34 5.84 9.47 2.44
C SER A 34 6.58 10.72 2.91
N GLN A 35 5.85 11.73 3.35
CA GLN A 35 6.46 12.99 3.79
C GLN A 35 7.46 12.81 4.95
N MET A 36 7.24 11.86 5.82
CA MET A 36 8.05 11.65 7.03
C MET A 36 8.66 10.25 7.14
N ASP A 37 8.08 9.27 6.49
CA ASP A 37 8.46 7.87 6.63
C ASP A 37 8.87 7.24 5.30
N LEU A 38 9.77 6.30 5.40
CA LEU A 38 10.17 5.43 4.31
C LEU A 38 9.76 4.00 4.67
N VAL A 39 9.12 3.31 3.73
CA VAL A 39 8.81 1.89 3.85
C VAL A 39 9.55 1.12 2.75
N LEU A 40 10.40 0.19 3.17
CA LEU A 40 11.09 -0.72 2.27
C LEU A 40 10.50 -2.13 2.40
N THR A 41 10.21 -2.76 1.29
CA THR A 41 9.90 -4.20 1.27
C THR A 41 11.17 -4.94 0.88
N LEU A 42 11.60 -5.85 1.73
CA LEU A 42 12.90 -6.51 1.67
C LEU A 42 12.74 -8.02 1.53
N ALA A 43 13.61 -8.65 0.76
CA ALA A 43 13.84 -10.09 0.81
C ALA A 43 15.18 -10.32 1.50
N VAL A 44 15.19 -11.01 2.61
CA VAL A 44 16.36 -11.22 3.46
C VAL A 44 16.58 -12.72 3.68
N PRO A 45 17.84 -13.23 3.61
CA PRO A 45 18.10 -14.61 4.01
C PRO A 45 17.58 -14.85 5.43
N VAL A 46 16.90 -15.96 5.65
CA VAL A 46 16.25 -16.27 6.95
C VAL A 46 17.25 -16.22 8.11
N GLU A 47 18.47 -16.68 7.88
CA GLU A 47 19.54 -16.69 8.89
C GLU A 47 20.03 -15.30 9.28
N ASP A 48 19.76 -14.28 8.49
CA ASP A 48 20.24 -12.91 8.68
C ASP A 48 19.16 -11.92 9.18
N VAL A 49 17.94 -12.40 9.39
CA VAL A 49 16.81 -11.55 9.85
C VAL A 49 17.15 -10.82 11.15
N ASP A 50 17.83 -11.50 12.09
CA ASP A 50 18.22 -10.89 13.37
C ASP A 50 19.20 -9.73 13.19
N LYS A 51 20.10 -9.82 12.22
CA LYS A 51 21.03 -8.72 11.89
C LYS A 51 20.29 -7.49 11.35
N VAL A 52 19.29 -7.73 10.53
CA VAL A 52 18.45 -6.66 9.98
C VAL A 52 17.61 -6.01 11.07
N ASP A 53 17.05 -6.80 11.99
CA ASP A 53 16.31 -6.29 13.14
C ASP A 53 17.19 -5.42 14.05
N GLU A 54 18.39 -5.88 14.37
CA GLU A 54 19.35 -5.13 15.15
C GLU A 54 19.70 -3.78 14.49
N LYS A 55 20.00 -3.80 13.20
CA LYS A 55 20.29 -2.58 12.43
C LYS A 55 19.10 -1.62 12.40
N SER A 56 17.89 -2.15 12.24
CA SER A 56 16.69 -1.33 12.24
C SER A 56 16.49 -0.60 13.57
N ARG A 57 16.78 -1.26 14.69
CA ARG A 57 16.72 -0.65 16.02
C ARG A 57 17.76 0.47 16.19
N GLU A 58 18.99 0.26 15.71
CA GLU A 58 20.03 1.31 15.72
C GLU A 58 19.58 2.56 14.94
N LEU A 59 18.84 2.37 13.86
CA LEU A 59 18.32 3.44 13.02
C LEU A 59 16.98 4.00 13.49
N LEU A 60 16.47 3.53 14.63
CA LEU A 60 15.17 3.88 15.20
C LEU A 60 14.00 3.53 14.27
N GLY A 61 14.20 2.54 13.40
CA GLY A 61 13.16 1.99 12.54
C GLY A 61 12.54 0.72 13.12
N LYS A 62 11.63 0.14 12.37
CA LYS A 62 10.94 -1.11 12.72
C LYS A 62 10.92 -2.05 11.54
N ILE A 63 11.08 -3.34 11.81
CA ILE A 63 10.82 -4.38 10.82
C ILE A 63 9.62 -5.22 11.21
N LYS A 64 8.90 -5.68 10.21
CA LYS A 64 7.76 -6.61 10.33
C LYS A 64 7.81 -7.61 9.21
N ARG A 65 7.20 -8.78 9.41
CA ARG A 65 6.95 -9.69 8.31
C ARG A 65 6.02 -9.04 7.28
N ALA A 66 6.27 -9.32 6.01
CA ALA A 66 5.54 -8.75 4.89
C ALA A 66 4.71 -9.85 4.18
N PRO A 67 3.61 -10.31 4.78
CA PRO A 67 2.82 -11.41 4.21
C PRO A 67 2.16 -11.06 2.89
N MET A 68 2.05 -9.77 2.57
CA MET A 68 1.43 -9.29 1.33
C MET A 68 2.45 -8.86 0.27
N ALA A 69 3.73 -9.15 0.48
CA ALA A 69 4.77 -8.85 -0.51
C ALA A 69 4.47 -9.55 -1.84
N GLY A 70 4.54 -8.81 -2.93
CA GLY A 70 4.19 -9.29 -4.27
C GLY A 70 2.71 -9.21 -4.62
N THR A 71 1.86 -8.76 -3.70
CA THR A 71 0.43 -8.55 -3.96
C THR A 71 0.18 -7.11 -4.41
N GLU A 72 -0.49 -6.94 -5.53
CA GLU A 72 -0.94 -5.64 -6.03
C GLU A 72 -2.42 -5.44 -5.70
N ILE A 73 -2.74 -4.33 -5.05
CA ILE A 73 -4.08 -4.04 -4.54
C ILE A 73 -4.58 -2.72 -5.13
N ALA A 74 -5.76 -2.75 -5.72
CA ALA A 74 -6.47 -1.54 -6.12
C ALA A 74 -7.38 -1.08 -4.97
N ILE A 75 -7.23 0.16 -4.53
CA ILE A 75 -8.14 0.78 -3.57
C ILE A 75 -9.02 1.75 -4.35
N VAL A 76 -10.24 1.34 -4.58
CA VAL A 76 -11.19 2.07 -5.42
C VAL A 76 -12.13 2.89 -4.56
N SER A 77 -12.17 4.19 -4.78
CA SER A 77 -13.06 5.08 -4.06
C SER A 77 -13.78 6.03 -5.02
N PRO A 78 -15.12 6.00 -5.03
CA PRO A 78 -15.90 6.94 -5.81
C PRO A 78 -15.90 8.34 -5.22
N THR A 79 -15.43 8.52 -3.98
CA THR A 79 -15.44 9.80 -3.27
C THR A 79 -14.05 10.43 -3.13
N LEU A 80 -13.01 9.79 -3.61
CA LEU A 80 -11.63 10.25 -3.42
C LEU A 80 -11.38 11.66 -3.96
N ALA A 81 -11.99 12.01 -5.08
CA ALA A 81 -11.84 13.33 -5.70
C ALA A 81 -12.57 14.45 -4.98
N ARG A 82 -13.49 14.13 -4.07
CA ARG A 82 -14.34 15.09 -3.40
C ARG A 82 -14.00 15.37 -1.95
N GLN A 83 -13.36 14.42 -1.31
CA GLN A 83 -13.02 14.55 0.11
C GLN A 83 -11.58 14.99 0.26
N HIS A 84 -11.40 16.10 0.94
CA HIS A 84 -10.09 16.50 1.43
C HIS A 84 -9.67 15.56 2.55
N LEU A 85 -8.37 15.39 2.71
CA LEU A 85 -7.80 14.56 3.76
C LEU A 85 -8.32 14.96 5.16
N PRO A 86 -8.51 13.99 6.06
CA PRO A 86 -8.16 12.57 5.91
C PRO A 86 -9.26 11.77 5.20
N HIS A 87 -8.87 10.89 4.29
CA HIS A 87 -9.77 9.95 3.62
C HIS A 87 -9.48 8.53 4.09
N SER A 88 -10.52 7.72 4.32
CA SER A 88 -10.36 6.33 4.77
C SER A 88 -9.52 5.46 3.82
N ALA A 89 -9.57 5.74 2.52
CA ALA A 89 -8.74 5.06 1.53
C ALA A 89 -7.24 5.25 1.80
N CYS A 90 -6.83 6.42 2.28
CA CYS A 90 -5.44 6.71 2.62
C CYS A 90 -4.96 5.86 3.80
N ASP A 91 -5.80 5.70 4.82
CA ASP A 91 -5.49 4.87 5.99
C ASP A 91 -5.39 3.38 5.62
N ILE A 92 -6.29 2.90 4.77
CA ILE A 92 -6.26 1.54 4.26
C ILE A 92 -4.99 1.30 3.44
N SER A 93 -4.65 2.22 2.56
CA SER A 93 -3.44 2.18 1.75
C SER A 93 -2.19 2.08 2.62
N GLU A 94 -2.05 2.95 3.61
CA GLU A 94 -0.92 2.93 4.53
C GLU A 94 -0.83 1.62 5.30
N TYR A 95 -1.95 1.11 5.80
CA TYR A 95 -2.01 -0.16 6.50
C TYR A 95 -1.51 -1.32 5.64
N LEU A 96 -1.99 -1.43 4.41
CA LEU A 96 -1.62 -2.50 3.48
C LEU A 96 -0.15 -2.43 3.08
N ARG A 97 0.39 -1.23 2.87
CA ARG A 97 1.81 -1.04 2.56
C ARG A 97 2.72 -1.53 3.67
N ARG A 98 2.32 -1.36 4.93
CA ARG A 98 3.08 -1.85 6.09
C ARG A 98 3.19 -3.38 6.12
N TYR A 99 2.29 -4.09 5.45
CA TYR A 99 2.35 -5.54 5.27
C TYR A 99 3.01 -5.97 3.96
N GLY A 100 3.57 -5.03 3.20
CA GLY A 100 4.34 -5.29 1.98
C GLY A 100 3.57 -5.21 0.67
N ALA A 101 2.27 -4.91 0.71
CA ALA A 101 1.48 -4.77 -0.52
C ALA A 101 1.92 -3.54 -1.33
N LYS A 102 1.83 -3.67 -2.63
CA LYS A 102 1.85 -2.54 -3.54
C LYS A 102 0.39 -2.16 -3.81
N ASP A 103 0.03 -0.94 -3.45
CA ASP A 103 -1.34 -0.48 -3.67
C ASP A 103 -1.39 0.74 -4.58
N ASN A 104 -2.51 0.87 -5.28
CA ASN A 104 -2.83 2.02 -6.09
C ASN A 104 -4.22 2.51 -5.71
N MET A 105 -4.32 3.80 -5.37
CA MET A 105 -5.61 4.43 -5.11
C MET A 105 -6.22 4.89 -6.42
N ILE A 106 -7.43 4.43 -6.69
CA ILE A 106 -8.17 4.74 -7.92
C ILE A 106 -9.43 5.52 -7.56
N GLY A 107 -9.43 6.81 -7.89
CA GLY A 107 -10.62 7.63 -7.80
C GLY A 107 -11.46 7.47 -9.07
N LEU A 108 -12.72 7.15 -8.92
CA LEU A 108 -13.62 7.05 -10.07
C LEU A 108 -14.00 8.45 -10.58
N SER A 109 -13.63 8.76 -11.80
CA SER A 109 -13.81 10.09 -12.39
C SER A 109 -15.28 10.53 -12.48
N ARG A 110 -16.15 9.59 -12.65
CA ARG A 110 -17.61 9.82 -12.69
C ARG A 110 -18.26 9.74 -11.33
N GLY A 111 -17.46 9.54 -10.29
CA GLY A 111 -17.90 9.48 -8.90
C GLY A 111 -18.27 10.79 -8.29
N ALA A 112 -17.90 11.83 -8.92
CA ALA A 112 -18.04 13.17 -8.39
C ALA A 112 -19.38 13.86 -8.70
N GLY A 113 -20.24 13.28 -9.50
CA GLY A 113 -21.53 13.87 -9.89
C GLY A 113 -22.74 13.18 -9.28
N LYS A 114 -23.89 13.83 -9.37
CA LYS A 114 -25.16 13.15 -9.20
C LYS A 114 -25.27 12.07 -10.26
N GLY A 115 -25.34 10.81 -9.85
CA GLY A 115 -25.66 9.72 -10.75
C GLY A 115 -24.49 8.99 -11.40
N ILE A 116 -23.48 8.60 -10.60
CA ILE A 116 -22.61 7.56 -11.08
C ILE A 116 -23.41 6.31 -11.18
N SER A 117 -23.56 5.92 -12.41
CA SER A 117 -24.25 4.69 -12.67
C SER A 117 -23.28 3.53 -13.00
N ARG A 118 -22.05 3.83 -13.40
CA ARG A 118 -21.13 2.80 -13.93
C ARG A 118 -19.67 3.18 -13.82
N ILE A 119 -18.82 2.15 -13.65
CA ILE A 119 -17.38 2.22 -13.83
C ILE A 119 -17.11 2.25 -15.34
N SER A 120 -16.24 3.13 -15.85
CA SER A 120 -15.85 3.15 -17.25
C SER A 120 -15.04 1.89 -17.61
N GLU A 121 -15.00 1.52 -18.89
CA GLU A 121 -14.21 0.36 -19.35
C GLU A 121 -12.72 0.52 -19.06
N ASP A 122 -12.19 1.73 -19.16
CA ASP A 122 -10.78 1.99 -18.84
C ASP A 122 -10.50 1.86 -17.36
N GLU A 123 -11.39 2.37 -16.51
CA GLU A 123 -11.32 2.21 -15.06
C GLU A 123 -11.44 0.74 -14.65
N LYS A 124 -12.35 0.00 -15.26
CA LYS A 124 -12.53 -1.42 -15.03
C LYS A 124 -11.28 -2.22 -15.41
N ARG A 125 -10.70 -1.94 -16.54
CA ARG A 125 -9.47 -2.59 -17.00
C ARG A 125 -8.32 -2.32 -16.04
N LEU A 126 -8.16 -1.08 -15.58
CA LEU A 126 -7.15 -0.71 -14.60
C LEU A 126 -7.34 -1.45 -13.28
N ILE A 127 -8.59 -1.59 -12.81
CA ILE A 127 -8.91 -2.32 -11.58
C ILE A 127 -8.59 -3.81 -11.75
N GLU A 128 -8.94 -4.40 -12.88
CA GLU A 128 -8.74 -5.84 -13.15
C GLU A 128 -7.28 -6.25 -13.28
N GLU A 129 -6.36 -5.31 -13.49
CA GLU A 129 -4.92 -5.57 -13.51
C GLU A 129 -4.33 -5.89 -12.14
N HIS A 130 -5.09 -5.68 -11.07
CA HIS A 130 -4.65 -5.91 -9.69
C HIS A 130 -5.06 -7.30 -9.19
N ASP A 131 -4.30 -7.82 -8.21
CA ASP A 131 -4.60 -9.12 -7.59
C ASP A 131 -5.84 -9.06 -6.70
N LEU A 132 -6.00 -7.95 -5.98
CA LEU A 132 -7.12 -7.71 -5.07
C LEU A 132 -7.67 -6.30 -5.28
N VAL A 133 -8.95 -6.15 -4.95
CA VAL A 133 -9.64 -4.87 -5.02
C VAL A 133 -10.32 -4.57 -3.69
N VAL A 134 -10.09 -3.38 -3.18
CA VAL A 134 -10.76 -2.86 -1.99
C VAL A 134 -11.61 -1.66 -2.40
N PHE A 135 -12.90 -1.72 -2.13
CA PHE A 135 -13.81 -0.60 -2.36
C PHE A 135 -14.00 0.21 -1.09
N ALA A 136 -13.56 1.46 -1.11
CA ALA A 136 -13.74 2.40 -0.01
C ALA A 136 -14.88 3.37 -0.35
N LEU A 137 -16.06 3.04 0.07
CA LEU A 137 -17.30 3.75 -0.31
C LEU A 137 -17.57 5.01 0.53
N GLY A 138 -16.78 5.24 1.58
CA GLY A 138 -16.97 6.32 2.50
C GLY A 138 -17.83 5.94 3.71
N SER A 139 -17.95 6.85 4.67
CA SER A 139 -18.63 6.62 5.94
C SER A 139 -20.08 7.13 5.97
N PHE A 140 -20.54 7.81 4.95
CA PHE A 140 -21.90 8.33 4.89
C PHE A 140 -22.88 7.27 4.37
N ARG A 141 -24.00 7.12 5.08
CA ARG A 141 -25.04 6.15 4.71
C ARG A 141 -25.51 6.30 3.27
N GLU A 142 -25.69 7.52 2.79
CA GLU A 142 -26.12 7.78 1.41
C GLU A 142 -25.10 7.26 0.38
N CYS A 143 -23.81 7.43 0.66
CA CYS A 143 -22.75 6.90 -0.19
C CYS A 143 -22.76 5.37 -0.22
N LEU A 144 -22.98 4.73 0.93
CA LEU A 144 -23.06 3.28 1.02
C LEU A 144 -24.25 2.73 0.23
N MET A 145 -25.43 3.35 0.35
CA MET A 145 -26.64 2.87 -0.32
C MET A 145 -26.63 3.12 -1.83
N ASN A 146 -26.04 4.22 -2.28
CA ASN A 146 -26.12 4.61 -3.69
C ASN A 146 -24.98 4.04 -4.55
N LYS A 147 -23.96 3.44 -3.94
CA LYS A 147 -22.75 3.00 -4.65
C LYS A 147 -22.43 1.52 -4.55
N THR A 148 -23.22 0.77 -3.79
CA THR A 148 -23.03 -0.67 -3.67
C THR A 148 -23.21 -1.43 -4.97
N HIS A 149 -23.95 -0.87 -5.93
CA HIS A 149 -24.11 -1.47 -7.25
C HIS A 149 -22.79 -1.56 -8.05
N LEU A 150 -21.79 -0.73 -7.70
CA LEU A 150 -20.48 -0.74 -8.36
C LEU A 150 -19.74 -2.08 -8.18
N PHE A 151 -20.08 -2.86 -7.16
CA PHE A 151 -19.50 -4.19 -6.97
C PHE A 151 -19.90 -5.20 -8.05
N ASN A 152 -21.00 -4.94 -8.73
CA ASN A 152 -21.54 -5.85 -9.74
C ASN A 152 -21.12 -5.46 -11.17
N ASP A 153 -20.46 -4.34 -11.32
CA ASP A 153 -19.94 -3.88 -12.58
C ASP A 153 -18.54 -4.45 -12.84
#